data_6d2eb3d493dfcf8b4d34e99a5db41c5b
#
_entry.id   6d2eb3d493dfcf8b4d34e99a5db41c5b
#
_cell.length_a   1.000
_cell.length_b   1.000
_cell.length_c   1.000
_cell.angle_alpha   90.00
_cell.angle_beta   90.00
_cell.angle_gamma   90.00
#
_symmetry.space_group_name_H-M   'P 1'
#
loop_
_entity.id
_entity.type
_entity.pdbx_description
1 polymer ?
#
loop_
_entity_poly.entity_id
_entity_poly.type
_entity_poly.pdbx_seq_one_letter_code
_entity_poly.pdbx_strand_id
1 'polypeptide(L)' 'MKLHDVKIGQRFRKRDKIPTLWEVIAIGQARDPIPHVRLARIGDAFDTKVVSLITLADSNYYRLESEPPMPGTGDR' A
#
# COMPACT_ATOMS: atom_id res chain seq x y z
N MET A 1 -11.59 -5.15 3.03
CA MET A 1 -10.84 -3.90 3.29
C MET A 1 -11.56 -2.74 2.63
N LYS A 2 -11.71 -1.66 3.31
CA LYS A 2 -12.31 -0.43 2.76
C LYS A 2 -11.22 0.60 2.56
N LEU A 3 -11.47 1.59 1.73
CA LEU A 3 -10.45 2.61 1.43
C LEU A 3 -9.93 3.31 2.68
N HIS A 4 -10.78 3.59 3.65
CA HIS A 4 -10.33 4.25 4.87
C HIS A 4 -9.49 3.35 5.78
N ASP A 5 -9.43 2.05 5.51
CA ASP A 5 -8.57 1.15 6.24
C ASP A 5 -7.14 1.16 5.68
N VAL A 6 -6.95 1.72 4.51
CA VAL A 6 -5.63 1.84 3.89
C VAL A 6 -4.99 3.12 4.38
N LYS A 7 -3.72 3.06 4.75
CA LYS A 7 -2.98 4.22 5.26
C LYS A 7 -1.69 4.41 4.50
N ILE A 8 -1.33 5.66 4.28
CA ILE A 8 -0.03 5.99 3.71
C ILE A 8 1.05 5.47 4.64
N GLY A 9 2.05 4.81 4.08
CA GLY A 9 3.13 4.19 4.84
C GLY A 9 2.95 2.72 5.12
N GLN A 10 1.75 2.18 4.91
CA GLN A 10 1.59 0.72 4.99
C GLN A 10 2.39 0.05 3.89
N ARG A 11 2.94 -1.11 4.17
CA ARG A 11 3.72 -1.87 3.21
C ARG A 11 3.04 -3.19 2.92
N PHE A 12 2.97 -3.51 1.63
CA PHE A 12 2.34 -4.73 1.15
C PHE A 12 3.36 -5.53 0.33
N ARG A 13 3.36 -6.83 0.55
CA ARG A 13 4.19 -7.74 -0.24
C ARG A 13 3.38 -8.25 -1.41
N LYS A 14 3.90 -8.07 -2.61
CA LYS A 14 3.27 -8.63 -3.80
C LYS A 14 3.66 -10.09 -3.92
N ARG A 15 2.66 -10.93 -4.14
CA ARG A 15 2.86 -12.37 -4.18
C ARG A 15 3.20 -12.83 -5.59
N ASP A 16 4.44 -12.64 -5.95
CA ASP A 16 5.00 -13.10 -7.22
C ASP A 16 6.01 -14.20 -6.96
N LYS A 17 6.55 -14.77 -8.03
CA LYS A 17 7.65 -15.72 -7.94
C LYS A 17 8.80 -15.13 -7.14
N ILE A 18 9.13 -13.89 -7.42
CA ILE A 18 10.11 -13.11 -6.65
C ILE A 18 9.30 -12.03 -5.93
N PRO A 19 9.02 -12.20 -4.65
CA PRO A 19 8.19 -11.23 -3.94
C PRO A 19 8.84 -9.86 -3.91
N THR A 20 8.02 -8.82 -4.07
CA THR A 20 8.46 -7.44 -3.97
C THR A 20 7.65 -6.74 -2.90
N LEU A 21 8.26 -5.75 -2.25
CA LEU A 21 7.62 -5.00 -1.18
C LEU A 21 7.29 -3.60 -1.67
N TRP A 22 6.05 -3.18 -1.41
CA TRP A 22 5.52 -1.91 -1.90
C TRP A 22 4.93 -1.09 -0.76
N GLU A 23 5.15 0.21 -0.78
CA GLU A 23 4.63 1.11 0.23
C GLU A 23 3.53 1.99 -0.37
N VAL A 24 2.46 2.19 0.38
CA VAL A 24 1.38 3.10 -0.03
C VAL A 24 1.87 4.53 0.12
N ILE A 25 1.91 5.27 -0.99
CA ILE A 25 2.38 6.65 -1.01
C ILE A 25 1.29 7.66 -1.34
N ALA A 26 0.18 7.22 -1.88
CA ALA A 26 -0.96 8.09 -2.15
C ALA A 26 -2.23 7.25 -2.18
N ILE A 27 -3.34 7.87 -1.80
CA ILE A 27 -4.63 7.21 -1.74
C ILE A 27 -5.62 8.06 -2.54
N GLY A 28 -6.37 7.42 -3.43
CA GLY A 28 -7.40 8.09 -4.21
C GLY A 28 -8.58 8.51 -3.35
N GLN A 29 -9.52 9.21 -3.97
CA GLN A 29 -10.66 9.74 -3.24
C GLN A 29 -11.68 8.65 -2.94
N ALA A 30 -12.24 8.69 -1.74
CA ALA A 30 -13.20 7.68 -1.30
C ALA A 30 -14.48 7.68 -2.15
N ARG A 31 -14.80 8.82 -2.80
CA ARG A 31 -15.98 8.93 -3.65
C ARG A 31 -15.79 8.36 -5.04
N ASP A 32 -14.58 7.96 -5.40
CA ASP A 32 -14.33 7.36 -6.70
C ASP A 32 -15.10 6.04 -6.80
N PRO A 33 -15.70 5.72 -7.95
CA PRO A 33 -16.40 4.45 -8.12
C PRO A 33 -15.50 3.25 -7.88
N ILE A 34 -14.23 3.36 -8.30
CA ILE A 34 -13.23 2.33 -8.08
C ILE A 34 -12.04 3.00 -7.40
N PRO A 35 -11.95 2.92 -6.08
CA PRO A 35 -10.83 3.55 -5.36
C PRO A 35 -9.50 2.92 -5.76
N HIS A 36 -8.48 3.77 -5.89
CA HIS A 36 -7.14 3.34 -6.27
C HIS A 36 -6.12 3.87 -5.28
N VAL A 37 -5.01 3.18 -5.17
CA VAL A 37 -3.87 3.61 -4.37
C VAL A 37 -2.63 3.59 -5.22
N ARG A 38 -1.68 4.46 -4.90
CA ARG A 38 -0.37 4.49 -5.56
C ARG A 38 0.64 3.85 -4.62
N LEU A 39 1.44 2.96 -5.20
CA LEU A 39 2.46 2.23 -4.47
C LEU A 39 3.82 2.59 -5.02
N ALA A 40 4.82 2.65 -4.15
CA ALA A 40 6.22 2.79 -4.53
C ALA A 40 6.98 1.55 -4.06
N ARG A 41 7.85 1.04 -4.90
CA ARG A 41 8.62 -0.15 -4.56
C ARG A 41 9.67 0.19 -3.52
N ILE A 42 9.78 -0.64 -2.50
CA ILE A 42 10.83 -0.48 -1.48
C ILE A 42 12.16 -0.82 -2.14
N GLY A 43 13.09 0.11 -2.04
CA GLY A 43 14.39 -0.04 -2.69
C GLY A 43 14.50 0.68 -4.02
N ASP A 44 13.39 1.10 -4.60
CA ASP A 44 13.39 1.86 -5.84
C ASP A 44 12.19 2.80 -5.86
N ALA A 45 12.36 3.99 -5.27
CA ALA A 45 11.26 4.93 -5.11
C ALA A 45 10.73 5.49 -6.43
N PHE A 46 11.46 5.34 -7.52
CA PHE A 46 10.98 5.77 -8.82
C PHE A 46 10.10 4.71 -9.50
N ASP A 47 10.11 3.48 -9.00
CA ASP A 47 9.25 2.43 -9.52
C ASP A 47 7.92 2.50 -8.79
N THR A 48 6.93 3.12 -9.41
CA THR A 48 5.61 3.30 -8.81
C THR A 48 4.54 2.68 -9.71
N LYS A 49 3.42 2.34 -9.10
CA LYS A 49 2.26 1.86 -9.86
C LYS A 49 0.98 2.20 -9.11
N VAL A 50 -0.11 2.20 -9.83
CA VAL A 50 -1.44 2.44 -9.27
C VAL A 50 -2.22 1.13 -9.34
N VAL A 51 -2.80 0.72 -8.23
CA VAL A 51 -3.63 -0.49 -8.17
C VAL A 51 -4.99 -0.15 -7.57
N SER A 52 -6.01 -0.90 -7.94
CA SER A 52 -7.31 -0.72 -7.33
C SER A 52 -7.28 -1.25 -5.90
N LEU A 53 -8.14 -0.69 -5.05
CA LEU A 53 -8.28 -1.17 -3.68
C LEU A 53 -8.69 -2.65 -3.65
N ILE A 54 -9.52 -3.06 -4.60
CA ILE A 54 -9.95 -4.45 -4.69
C ILE A 54 -8.75 -5.37 -4.90
N THR A 55 -7.83 -4.99 -5.78
CA THR A 55 -6.62 -5.78 -6.04
C THR A 55 -5.71 -5.77 -4.81
N LEU A 56 -5.53 -4.60 -4.18
CA LEU A 56 -4.67 -4.52 -3.00
C LEU A 56 -5.21 -5.35 -1.85
N ALA A 57 -6.53 -5.44 -1.71
CA ALA A 57 -7.16 -6.21 -0.65
C ALA A 57 -7.22 -7.70 -0.94
N ASP A 58 -6.91 -8.11 -2.14
CA ASP A 58 -6.99 -9.51 -2.53
C ASP A 58 -5.72 -10.24 -2.09
N SER A 59 -5.85 -11.14 -1.14
CA SER A 59 -4.72 -11.87 -0.56
C SER A 59 -4.02 -12.80 -1.57
N ASN A 60 -4.59 -13.02 -2.74
CA ASN A 60 -3.91 -13.77 -3.79
C ASN A 60 -2.83 -12.93 -4.48
N TYR A 61 -2.90 -11.61 -4.37
CA TYR A 61 -1.95 -10.71 -5.03
C TYR A 61 -1.08 -9.94 -4.06
N TYR A 62 -1.64 -9.48 -2.94
CA TYR A 62 -0.92 -8.65 -1.97
C TYR A 62 -1.19 -9.10 -0.54
N ARG A 63 -0.21 -8.89 0.32
CA ARG A 63 -0.33 -9.20 1.73
C ARG A 63 0.23 -8.05 2.54
N LEU A 64 -0.53 -7.56 3.51
CA LEU A 64 -0.06 -6.51 4.39
C LEU A 64 1.12 -7.02 5.22
N GLU A 65 2.25 -6.32 5.15
CA GLU A 65 3.46 -6.69 5.86
C GLU A 65 3.67 -5.83 7.10
N SER A 66 3.43 -4.54 7.00
CA SER A 66 3.64 -3.66 8.13
C SER A 66 2.77 -2.42 8.06
N GLU A 67 2.46 -1.89 9.25
CA GLU A 67 1.76 -0.63 9.39
C GLU A 67 2.74 0.54 9.25
N PRO A 68 2.25 1.76 9.00
CA PRO A 68 3.14 2.91 8.94
C PRO A 68 3.81 3.14 10.29
N PRO A 69 5.03 3.67 10.30
CA PRO A 69 5.68 3.98 11.56
C PRO A 69 4.85 5.01 12.32
N MET A 70 4.84 4.89 13.64
CA MET A 70 4.09 5.81 14.47
C MET A 70 4.78 7.17 14.49
N PRO A 71 4.10 8.24 14.08
CA PRO A 71 4.73 9.55 14.08
C PRO A 71 4.97 10.01 15.51
N GLY A 72 6.11 10.63 15.74
CA GLY A 72 6.41 11.27 17.01
C GLY A 72 6.63 10.37 18.19
N THR A 73 6.76 9.09 17.98
CA THR A 73 6.94 8.21 19.09
C THR A 73 8.33 8.04 19.45
N GLY A 74 9.03 8.52 19.14
CA GLY A 74 10.31 8.42 19.62
C GLY A 74 10.52 9.10 20.80
N ASP A 75 10.15 9.50 20.80
CA ASP A 75 10.33 10.18 21.50
C ASP A 75 10.34 10.17 22.66
N ARG A 76 10.37 9.80 22.72
CA ARG A 76 10.31 9.76 23.55
C ARG A 76 10.83 9.39 24.02
#